data_dedf753c4c42002f6244b0266e35e6fe
#
_entry.id   dedf753c4c42002f6244b0266e35e6fe
#
_cell.length_a   1.000
_cell.length_b   1.000
_cell.length_c   1.000
_cell.angle_alpha   90.00
_cell.angle_beta   90.00
_cell.angle_gamma   90.00
#
_symmetry.space_group_name_H-M   'P 1'
#
loop_
_entity.id
_entity.type
_entity.pdbx_description
1 polymer ?
#
loop_
_entity_poly.entity_id
_entity_poly.type
_entity_poly.pdbx_seq_one_letter_code
_entity_poly.pdbx_strand_id
1 'polypeptide(L)'
;MEYVFIDFEMNQIDNAAQNEFKICKNEIIEIGAVKLDDTYKEINYFKTYVRPVVLPLNSRIVRLTGITTEMVEDAPNFDRAIDSFIDWCGDADVIYAWSENDLRQFNKERRTKNYTHDRVNVIVSRWKDFQKEFAKLLGTRRRLALSDAVFYLGEDFQGKEHDALWDARNTAEVFVLSKDKEKFEKVMAPIMEVYKPKQTMTYSLGDIFKNINIEE
;
A
#
# COMPACT_ATOMS: atom_id res chain seq x y z
N MET A 1 -11.13 18.98 -3.54
CA MET A 1 -11.03 17.52 -3.48
C MET A 1 -9.95 17.16 -2.49
N GLU A 2 -10.21 16.24 -1.54
CA GLU A 2 -9.23 15.79 -0.57
C GLU A 2 -8.84 14.34 -0.82
N TYR A 3 -7.54 14.07 -0.78
CA TYR A 3 -6.96 12.74 -0.95
C TYR A 3 -6.35 12.31 0.38
N VAL A 4 -6.65 11.12 0.83
CA VAL A 4 -5.98 10.49 1.98
C VAL A 4 -5.10 9.35 1.48
N PHE A 5 -3.88 9.28 1.97
CA PHE A 5 -2.98 8.13 1.78
C PHE A 5 -2.76 7.49 3.13
N ILE A 6 -2.88 6.18 3.20
CA ILE A 6 -2.83 5.42 4.45
C ILE A 6 -1.95 4.20 4.30
N ASP A 7 -1.29 3.85 5.38
CA ASP A 7 -0.55 2.60 5.54
C ASP A 7 -0.74 2.05 6.96
N PHE A 8 -0.61 0.73 7.14
CA PHE A 8 -0.69 0.04 8.41
C PHE A 8 0.56 -0.79 8.67
N GLU A 9 1.13 -0.69 9.88
CA GLU A 9 2.01 -1.72 10.37
C GLU A 9 1.24 -2.80 11.13
N MET A 10 1.68 -4.03 10.98
CA MET A 10 0.93 -5.20 11.45
C MET A 10 1.79 -6.16 12.25
N ASN A 11 1.31 -6.58 13.42
CA ASN A 11 1.89 -7.67 14.18
C ASN A 11 1.39 -9.02 13.66
N GLN A 12 2.30 -9.94 13.37
CA GLN A 12 1.95 -11.30 12.94
C GLN A 12 1.73 -12.20 14.16
N ILE A 13 0.58 -12.85 14.20
CA ILE A 13 0.13 -13.70 15.29
C ILE A 13 0.31 -15.17 14.92
N ASP A 14 0.84 -15.98 15.83
CA ASP A 14 0.95 -17.43 15.64
C ASP A 14 -0.42 -18.13 15.70
N ASN A 15 -0.48 -19.37 15.20
CA ASN A 15 -1.73 -20.11 15.09
C ASN A 15 -2.35 -20.47 16.46
N ALA A 16 -1.52 -20.66 17.49
CA ALA A 16 -2.02 -21.00 18.82
C ALA A 16 -2.77 -19.81 19.43
N ALA A 17 -2.15 -18.62 19.41
CA ALA A 17 -2.76 -17.39 19.88
C ALA A 17 -3.98 -16.97 19.03
N GLN A 18 -3.95 -17.18 17.70
CA GLN A 18 -5.13 -16.93 16.86
C GLN A 18 -6.35 -17.75 17.31
N ASN A 19 -6.14 -19.04 17.64
CA ASN A 19 -7.21 -19.92 18.09
C ASN A 19 -7.69 -19.57 19.51
N GLU A 20 -6.76 -19.27 20.41
CA GLU A 20 -7.04 -18.92 21.80
C GLU A 20 -7.87 -17.65 21.91
N PHE A 21 -7.42 -16.57 21.24
CA PHE A 21 -8.07 -15.26 21.31
C PHE A 21 -9.13 -15.04 20.22
N LYS A 22 -9.34 -16.00 19.31
CA LYS A 22 -10.28 -15.91 18.18
C LYS A 22 -10.07 -14.65 17.32
N ILE A 23 -8.80 -14.34 17.05
CA ILE A 23 -8.38 -13.17 16.26
C ILE A 23 -7.83 -13.56 14.90
N CYS A 24 -7.60 -12.58 14.04
CA CYS A 24 -7.01 -12.82 12.73
C CYS A 24 -5.48 -13.00 12.81
N LYS A 25 -4.90 -13.49 11.71
CA LYS A 25 -3.45 -13.78 11.59
C LYS A 25 -2.57 -12.56 11.87
N ASN A 26 -3.05 -11.37 11.55
CA ASN A 26 -2.33 -10.13 11.81
C ASN A 26 -3.23 -9.18 12.61
N GLU A 27 -2.64 -8.35 13.45
CA GLU A 27 -3.29 -7.22 14.12
C GLU A 27 -2.59 -5.92 13.74
N ILE A 28 -3.35 -4.88 13.46
CA ILE A 28 -2.82 -3.53 13.20
C ILE A 28 -2.19 -3.02 14.50
N ILE A 29 -0.96 -2.51 14.41
CA ILE A 29 -0.18 -1.96 15.52
C ILE A 29 0.22 -0.49 15.32
N GLU A 30 0.10 0.02 14.08
CA GLU A 30 0.27 1.44 13.76
C GLU A 30 -0.62 1.80 12.58
N ILE A 31 -1.16 3.01 12.63
CA ILE A 31 -1.90 3.65 11.54
C ILE A 31 -1.15 4.93 11.20
N GLY A 32 -0.69 5.06 9.97
CA GLY A 32 -0.11 6.28 9.43
C GLY A 32 -0.91 6.77 8.23
N ALA A 33 -1.25 8.05 8.18
CA ALA A 33 -1.94 8.61 7.04
C ALA A 33 -1.57 10.08 6.81
N VAL A 34 -1.65 10.51 5.54
CA VAL A 34 -1.51 11.93 5.15
C VAL A 34 -2.70 12.35 4.32
N LYS A 35 -3.05 13.62 4.41
CA LYS A 35 -4.12 14.24 3.65
C LYS A 35 -3.55 15.31 2.73
N LEU A 36 -3.87 15.22 1.43
CA LEU A 36 -3.55 16.23 0.44
C LEU A 36 -4.80 16.97 0.00
N ASP A 37 -4.65 18.24 -0.33
CA ASP A 37 -5.68 19.04 -1.00
C ASP A 37 -5.73 18.80 -2.53
N ASP A 38 -6.57 19.54 -3.23
CA ASP A 38 -6.72 19.45 -4.69
C ASP A 38 -5.53 20.02 -5.49
N THR A 39 -4.60 20.69 -4.82
CA THR A 39 -3.30 21.10 -5.37
C THR A 39 -2.18 20.10 -5.07
N TYR A 40 -2.54 18.96 -4.44
CA TYR A 40 -1.63 17.90 -4.01
C TYR A 40 -0.65 18.33 -2.92
N LYS A 41 -0.98 19.36 -2.14
CA LYS A 41 -0.20 19.79 -0.99
C LYS A 41 -0.65 19.04 0.28
N GLU A 42 0.30 18.53 1.08
CA GLU A 42 0.00 17.97 2.40
C GLU A 42 -0.60 19.06 3.31
N ILE A 43 -1.82 18.83 3.78
CA ILE A 43 -2.56 19.75 4.66
C ILE A 43 -2.74 19.21 6.08
N ASN A 44 -2.61 17.89 6.26
CA ASN A 44 -2.74 17.25 7.57
C ASN A 44 -2.15 15.84 7.55
N TYR A 45 -1.82 15.30 8.72
CA TYR A 45 -1.42 13.91 8.88
C TYR A 45 -2.03 13.29 10.14
N PHE A 46 -2.09 11.97 10.15
CA PHE A 46 -2.54 11.16 11.27
C PHE A 46 -1.50 10.08 11.56
N LYS A 47 -1.18 9.89 12.84
CA LYS A 47 -0.32 8.79 13.27
C LYS A 47 -0.77 8.34 14.66
N THR A 48 -0.98 7.04 14.81
CA THR A 48 -1.26 6.45 16.13
C THR A 48 -0.75 5.01 16.18
N TYR A 49 -0.23 4.62 17.33
CA TYR A 49 -0.07 3.19 17.64
C TYR A 49 -1.41 2.58 18.01
N VAL A 50 -1.50 1.26 17.85
CA VAL A 50 -2.71 0.49 18.20
C VAL A 50 -2.30 -0.66 19.10
N ARG A 51 -2.95 -0.78 20.25
CA ARG A 51 -2.71 -1.89 21.15
C ARG A 51 -3.33 -3.17 20.60
N PRO A 52 -2.51 -4.19 20.26
CA PRO A 52 -3.01 -5.49 19.82
C PRO A 52 -3.57 -6.29 21.01
N VAL A 53 -4.32 -7.35 20.71
CA VAL A 53 -4.79 -8.30 21.73
C VAL A 53 -3.63 -9.17 22.23
N VAL A 54 -2.72 -9.54 21.32
CA VAL A 54 -1.59 -10.43 21.63
C VAL A 54 -0.32 -9.66 21.86
N LEU A 55 0.22 -9.79 23.08
CA LEU A 55 1.52 -9.28 23.49
C LEU A 55 2.37 -10.42 24.08
N PRO A 56 3.71 -10.34 24.02
CA PRO A 56 4.51 -9.31 23.36
C PRO A 56 4.41 -9.38 21.84
N LEU A 57 4.83 -8.32 21.16
CA LEU A 57 4.89 -8.28 19.70
C LEU A 57 5.88 -9.33 19.16
N ASN A 58 5.59 -9.82 17.96
CA ASN A 58 6.49 -10.73 17.24
C ASN A 58 7.86 -10.08 17.02
N SER A 59 8.93 -10.74 17.47
CA SER A 59 10.30 -10.19 17.42
C SER A 59 10.78 -9.85 16.00
N ARG A 60 10.26 -10.52 14.97
CA ARG A 60 10.54 -10.19 13.56
C ARG A 60 9.92 -8.85 13.19
N ILE A 61 8.68 -8.60 13.63
CA ILE A 61 7.96 -7.35 13.38
C ILE A 61 8.66 -6.19 14.11
N VAL A 62 9.04 -6.39 15.38
CA VAL A 62 9.82 -5.41 16.14
C VAL A 62 11.10 -5.01 15.40
N ARG A 63 11.85 -5.98 14.84
CA ARG A 63 13.07 -5.67 14.06
C ARG A 63 12.78 -4.95 12.75
N LEU A 64 11.67 -5.27 12.10
CA LEU A 64 11.28 -4.70 10.81
C LEU A 64 10.80 -3.25 10.96
N THR A 65 9.82 -3.04 11.82
CA THR A 65 9.15 -1.74 12.00
C THR A 65 9.88 -0.84 13.01
N GLY A 66 10.56 -1.44 14.00
CA GLY A 66 11.09 -0.75 15.18
C GLY A 66 10.04 -0.46 16.25
N ILE A 67 8.79 -0.86 16.03
CA ILE A 67 7.72 -0.73 17.02
C ILE A 67 7.94 -1.78 18.09
N THR A 68 8.07 -1.35 19.35
CA THR A 68 8.27 -2.25 20.49
C THR A 68 6.95 -2.51 21.23
N THR A 69 6.96 -3.52 22.08
CA THR A 69 5.79 -3.85 22.91
C THR A 69 5.40 -2.67 23.81
N GLU A 70 6.38 -1.99 24.39
CA GLU A 70 6.18 -0.85 25.28
C GLU A 70 5.52 0.36 24.57
N MET A 71 5.75 0.51 23.25
CA MET A 71 5.13 1.59 22.46
C MET A 71 3.64 1.36 22.23
N VAL A 72 3.18 0.11 22.27
CA VAL A 72 1.79 -0.24 21.94
C VAL A 72 0.96 -0.68 23.14
N GLU A 73 1.57 -1.03 24.28
CA GLU A 73 0.85 -1.58 25.43
C GLU A 73 -0.16 -0.60 26.05
N ASP A 74 0.16 0.71 26.03
CA ASP A 74 -0.70 1.79 26.51
C ASP A 74 -1.43 2.54 25.40
N ALA A 75 -1.25 2.11 24.13
CA ALA A 75 -1.91 2.72 22.99
C ALA A 75 -3.45 2.44 23.01
N PRO A 76 -4.24 3.24 22.27
CA PRO A 76 -5.66 2.94 22.10
C PRO A 76 -5.85 1.56 21.46
N ASN A 77 -6.91 0.85 21.87
CA ASN A 77 -7.29 -0.39 21.21
C ASN A 77 -7.77 -0.11 19.77
N PHE A 78 -7.95 -1.19 18.99
CA PHE A 78 -8.37 -1.11 17.60
C PHE A 78 -9.57 -0.20 17.39
N ASP A 79 -10.65 -0.36 18.16
CA ASP A 79 -11.90 0.41 17.99
C ASP A 79 -11.65 1.91 18.12
N ARG A 80 -10.99 2.33 19.20
CA ARG A 80 -10.69 3.74 19.45
C ARG A 80 -9.73 4.34 18.42
N ALA A 81 -8.73 3.57 18.00
CA ALA A 81 -7.79 4.03 17.00
C ALA A 81 -8.48 4.24 15.64
N ILE A 82 -9.37 3.32 15.25
CA ILE A 82 -10.14 3.42 14.02
C ILE A 82 -11.19 4.52 14.10
N ASP A 83 -11.88 4.70 15.22
CA ASP A 83 -12.80 5.84 15.41
C ASP A 83 -12.06 7.17 15.17
N SER A 84 -10.91 7.34 15.83
CA SER A 84 -10.08 8.55 15.66
C SER A 84 -9.61 8.75 14.22
N PHE A 85 -9.26 7.67 13.51
CA PHE A 85 -8.89 7.73 12.09
C PHE A 85 -10.08 8.12 11.21
N ILE A 86 -11.26 7.54 11.43
CA ILE A 86 -12.47 7.87 10.68
C ILE A 86 -12.86 9.33 10.87
N ASP A 87 -12.78 9.84 12.12
CA ASP A 87 -13.07 11.23 12.44
C ASP A 87 -12.07 12.18 11.76
N TRP A 88 -10.77 11.84 11.82
CA TRP A 88 -9.73 12.61 11.14
C TRP A 88 -9.88 12.57 9.61
N CYS A 89 -10.26 11.42 9.03
CA CYS A 89 -10.49 11.25 7.60
C CYS A 89 -11.53 12.23 7.08
N GLY A 90 -12.57 12.49 7.88
CA GLY A 90 -13.63 13.42 7.53
C GLY A 90 -14.34 12.97 6.24
N ASP A 91 -14.64 13.93 5.37
CA ASP A 91 -15.32 13.67 4.09
C ASP A 91 -14.36 13.55 2.91
N ALA A 92 -13.11 13.12 3.16
CA ALA A 92 -12.12 12.89 2.11
C ALA A 92 -12.73 12.12 0.92
N ASP A 93 -12.49 12.60 -0.30
CA ASP A 93 -13.11 12.07 -1.51
C ASP A 93 -12.57 10.69 -1.90
N VAL A 94 -11.28 10.46 -1.64
CA VAL A 94 -10.57 9.21 -1.99
C VAL A 94 -9.58 8.86 -0.91
N ILE A 95 -9.47 7.57 -0.61
CA ILE A 95 -8.47 7.00 0.29
C ILE A 95 -7.63 6.03 -0.53
N TYR A 96 -6.33 6.24 -0.56
CA TYR A 96 -5.37 5.37 -1.20
C TYR A 96 -4.52 4.64 -0.16
N ALA A 97 -4.31 3.35 -0.34
CA ALA A 97 -3.16 2.64 0.22
C ALA A 97 -2.25 2.23 -0.93
N TRP A 98 -0.96 1.98 -0.64
CA TRP A 98 -0.08 1.46 -1.70
C TRP A 98 -0.65 0.20 -2.30
N SER A 99 -1.12 -0.75 -1.48
CA SER A 99 -1.73 -2.00 -1.96
C SER A 99 -3.11 -2.27 -1.32
N GLU A 100 -3.80 -3.30 -1.83
CA GLU A 100 -5.06 -3.75 -1.24
C GLU A 100 -4.90 -4.49 0.10
N ASN A 101 -3.66 -4.76 0.55
CA ASN A 101 -3.39 -5.50 1.79
C ASN A 101 -3.94 -4.77 3.01
N ASP A 102 -3.81 -3.44 3.05
CA ASP A 102 -4.30 -2.60 4.15
C ASP A 102 -5.81 -2.67 4.27
N LEU A 103 -6.52 -2.50 3.16
CA LEU A 103 -7.98 -2.64 3.14
C LEU A 103 -8.44 -4.05 3.51
N ARG A 104 -7.72 -5.08 3.05
CA ARG A 104 -8.02 -6.49 3.40
C ARG A 104 -7.82 -6.73 4.89
N GLN A 105 -6.70 -6.25 5.47
CA GLN A 105 -6.42 -6.36 6.88
C GLN A 105 -7.47 -5.63 7.71
N PHE A 106 -7.76 -4.36 7.39
CA PHE A 106 -8.80 -3.59 8.04
C PHE A 106 -10.15 -4.32 8.03
N ASN A 107 -10.59 -4.80 6.86
CA ASN A 107 -11.86 -5.51 6.73
C ASN A 107 -11.89 -6.86 7.49
N LYS A 108 -10.75 -7.54 7.57
CA LYS A 108 -10.63 -8.80 8.31
C LYS A 108 -10.70 -8.54 9.81
N GLU A 109 -9.93 -7.59 10.30
CA GLU A 109 -9.81 -7.30 11.72
C GLU A 109 -11.09 -6.71 12.29
N ARG A 110 -11.72 -5.75 11.60
CA ARG A 110 -13.01 -5.18 12.03
C ARG A 110 -14.13 -6.24 12.13
N ARG A 111 -14.15 -7.23 11.22
CA ARG A 111 -15.13 -8.34 11.28
C ARG A 111 -14.84 -9.27 12.44
N THR A 112 -13.57 -9.62 12.65
CA THR A 112 -13.16 -10.50 13.74
C THR A 112 -13.41 -9.89 15.11
N LYS A 113 -13.22 -8.56 15.24
CA LYS A 113 -13.45 -7.79 16.47
C LYS A 113 -14.92 -7.29 16.60
N ASN A 114 -15.79 -7.61 15.62
CA ASN A 114 -17.18 -7.14 15.55
C ASN A 114 -17.30 -5.60 15.61
N TYR A 115 -16.29 -4.90 15.07
CA TYR A 115 -16.27 -3.45 15.03
C TYR A 115 -17.30 -2.91 14.02
N THR A 116 -18.06 -1.92 14.47
CA THR A 116 -19.07 -1.20 13.68
C THR A 116 -18.95 0.29 13.89
N HIS A 117 -19.13 1.05 12.82
CA HIS A 117 -19.20 2.50 12.85
C HIS A 117 -20.03 2.98 11.66
N ASP A 118 -20.87 4.01 11.83
CA ASP A 118 -21.82 4.46 10.79
C ASP A 118 -21.11 4.84 9.49
N ARG A 119 -19.91 5.41 9.57
CA ARG A 119 -19.13 5.85 8.40
C ARG A 119 -18.19 4.78 7.81
N VAL A 120 -18.06 3.61 8.44
CA VAL A 120 -17.08 2.60 8.00
C VAL A 120 -17.30 2.14 6.56
N ASN A 121 -18.55 1.99 6.14
CA ASN A 121 -18.86 1.57 4.77
C ASN A 121 -18.55 2.68 3.75
N VAL A 122 -18.69 3.95 4.13
CA VAL A 122 -18.31 5.10 3.30
C VAL A 122 -16.78 5.12 3.11
N ILE A 123 -16.01 4.99 4.20
CA ILE A 123 -14.55 4.90 4.16
C ILE A 123 -14.09 3.76 3.25
N VAL A 124 -14.64 2.54 3.44
CA VAL A 124 -14.29 1.37 2.63
C VAL A 124 -14.63 1.58 1.15
N SER A 125 -15.75 2.24 0.82
CA SER A 125 -16.14 2.48 -0.57
C SER A 125 -15.25 3.47 -1.31
N ARG A 126 -14.58 4.38 -0.57
CA ARG A 126 -13.63 5.37 -1.10
C ARG A 126 -12.19 4.86 -1.20
N TRP A 127 -11.93 3.67 -0.66
CA TRP A 127 -10.57 3.09 -0.58
C TRP A 127 -10.15 2.45 -1.91
N LYS A 128 -8.94 2.80 -2.36
CA LYS A 128 -8.37 2.33 -3.63
C LYS A 128 -6.95 1.78 -3.44
N ASP A 129 -6.61 0.80 -4.27
CA ASP A 129 -5.29 0.20 -4.43
C ASP A 129 -4.50 1.04 -5.45
N PHE A 130 -3.56 1.86 -4.96
CA PHE A 130 -2.77 2.72 -5.84
C PHE A 130 -1.70 1.93 -6.61
N GLN A 131 -1.13 0.87 -6.05
CA GLN A 131 -0.17 0.00 -6.75
C GLN A 131 -0.76 -0.57 -8.05
N LYS A 132 -2.05 -0.88 -8.02
CA LYS A 132 -2.78 -1.36 -9.19
C LYS A 132 -2.98 -0.27 -10.24
N GLU A 133 -3.27 0.96 -9.81
CA GLU A 133 -3.36 2.11 -10.70
C GLU A 133 -1.99 2.45 -11.28
N PHE A 134 -0.95 2.46 -10.45
CA PHE A 134 0.44 2.69 -10.86
C PHE A 134 0.93 1.66 -11.88
N ALA A 135 0.64 0.37 -11.66
CA ALA A 135 0.97 -0.68 -12.63
C ALA A 135 0.31 -0.46 -14.00
N LYS A 136 -0.93 0.07 -14.03
CA LYS A 136 -1.59 0.45 -15.30
C LYS A 136 -0.90 1.63 -15.99
N LEU A 137 -0.43 2.63 -15.25
CA LEU A 137 0.34 3.74 -15.80
C LEU A 137 1.63 3.24 -16.47
N LEU A 138 2.26 2.19 -15.91
CA LEU A 138 3.43 1.55 -16.48
C LEU A 138 3.12 0.60 -17.66
N GLY A 139 1.86 0.40 -18.00
CA GLY A 139 1.46 -0.55 -19.04
C GLY A 139 1.74 -2.03 -18.68
N THR A 140 1.84 -2.36 -17.40
CA THR A 140 2.18 -3.71 -16.93
C THR A 140 1.13 -4.26 -15.97
N ARG A 141 1.15 -5.58 -15.77
CA ARG A 141 0.40 -6.25 -14.69
C ARG A 141 1.27 -6.51 -13.45
N ARG A 142 2.59 -6.31 -13.57
CA ARG A 142 3.51 -6.50 -12.45
C ARG A 142 3.34 -5.35 -11.45
N ARG A 143 3.21 -5.70 -10.20
CA ARG A 143 3.10 -4.75 -9.10
C ARG A 143 4.48 -4.52 -8.50
N LEU A 144 4.89 -3.26 -8.40
CA LEU A 144 6.15 -2.87 -7.79
C LEU A 144 5.98 -2.71 -6.28
N ALA A 145 7.04 -2.95 -5.51
CA ALA A 145 7.10 -2.48 -4.14
C ALA A 145 7.10 -0.94 -4.10
N LEU A 146 6.72 -0.34 -2.97
CA LEU A 146 6.72 1.11 -2.82
C LEU A 146 8.14 1.68 -2.99
N SER A 147 9.13 1.07 -2.34
CA SER A 147 10.54 1.49 -2.46
C SER A 147 11.06 1.39 -3.90
N ASP A 148 10.67 0.36 -4.65
CA ASP A 148 11.02 0.27 -6.07
C ASP A 148 10.38 1.42 -6.89
N ALA A 149 9.12 1.76 -6.61
CA ALA A 149 8.42 2.83 -7.31
C ALA A 149 9.05 4.19 -7.03
N VAL A 150 9.39 4.49 -5.78
CA VAL A 150 10.11 5.71 -5.37
C VAL A 150 11.46 5.77 -6.09
N PHE A 151 12.25 4.70 -6.01
CA PHE A 151 13.57 4.61 -6.65
C PHE A 151 13.51 4.82 -8.17
N TYR A 152 12.55 4.20 -8.85
CA TYR A 152 12.41 4.34 -10.29
C TYR A 152 11.96 5.73 -10.74
N LEU A 153 11.27 6.47 -9.87
CA LEU A 153 10.95 7.88 -10.12
C LEU A 153 12.13 8.82 -9.90
N GLY A 154 13.29 8.28 -9.47
CA GLY A 154 14.51 9.04 -9.22
C GLY A 154 14.48 9.80 -7.89
N GLU A 155 13.65 9.37 -6.97
CA GLU A 155 13.53 9.96 -5.63
C GLU A 155 14.14 9.03 -4.57
N ASP A 156 14.56 9.62 -3.46
CA ASP A 156 14.97 8.88 -2.28
C ASP A 156 13.76 8.60 -1.39
N PHE A 157 13.70 7.38 -0.84
CA PHE A 157 12.66 7.03 0.12
C PHE A 157 12.77 7.93 1.36
N GLN A 158 11.71 8.67 1.65
CA GLN A 158 11.71 9.60 2.78
C GLN A 158 11.44 8.84 4.08
N GLY A 159 12.23 9.16 5.11
CA GLY A 159 12.09 8.57 6.44
C GLY A 159 12.53 7.11 6.49
N LYS A 160 11.86 6.32 7.31
CA LYS A 160 12.17 4.91 7.53
C LYS A 160 11.11 4.04 6.86
N GLU A 161 11.53 3.08 6.03
CA GLU A 161 10.64 2.02 5.53
C GLU A 161 10.04 1.26 6.72
N HIS A 162 8.79 0.84 6.59
CA HIS A 162 8.03 0.21 7.67
C HIS A 162 7.76 1.12 8.88
N ASP A 163 7.56 2.39 8.63
CA ASP A 163 6.88 3.35 9.49
C ASP A 163 5.63 3.82 8.73
N ALA A 164 4.45 3.49 9.22
CA ALA A 164 3.20 3.68 8.48
C ALA A 164 2.99 5.11 7.97
N LEU A 165 3.44 6.14 8.72
CA LEU A 165 3.31 7.53 8.27
C LEU A 165 4.26 7.84 7.10
N TRP A 166 5.51 7.33 7.15
CA TRP A 166 6.45 7.52 6.06
C TRP A 166 6.05 6.74 4.83
N ASP A 167 5.52 5.51 4.96
CA ASP A 167 5.03 4.72 3.83
C ASP A 167 3.81 5.38 3.18
N ALA A 168 2.89 5.96 3.97
CA ALA A 168 1.80 6.77 3.46
C ALA A 168 2.29 8.03 2.70
N ARG A 169 3.32 8.74 3.22
CA ARG A 169 3.91 9.92 2.56
C ARG A 169 4.60 9.55 1.25
N ASN A 170 5.40 8.48 1.24
CA ASN A 170 6.05 8.01 0.01
C ASN A 170 5.01 7.55 -1.03
N THR A 171 3.91 6.95 -0.61
CA THR A 171 2.78 6.62 -1.50
C THR A 171 2.16 7.89 -2.09
N ALA A 172 1.95 8.92 -1.27
CA ALA A 172 1.44 10.22 -1.73
C ALA A 172 2.40 10.89 -2.71
N GLU A 173 3.71 10.84 -2.46
CA GLU A 173 4.75 11.40 -3.36
C GLU A 173 4.72 10.70 -4.73
N VAL A 174 4.70 9.36 -4.76
CA VAL A 174 4.56 8.59 -6.01
C VAL A 174 3.27 8.98 -6.76
N PHE A 175 2.18 9.18 -6.03
CA PHE A 175 0.92 9.64 -6.62
C PHE A 175 1.08 11.03 -7.24
N VAL A 176 1.64 12.01 -6.54
CA VAL A 176 1.84 13.37 -7.03
C VAL A 176 2.72 13.39 -8.27
N LEU A 177 3.85 12.70 -8.24
CA LEU A 177 4.77 12.57 -9.38
C LEU A 177 4.11 11.92 -10.59
N SER A 178 3.18 10.99 -10.38
CA SER A 178 2.41 10.36 -11.46
C SER A 178 1.39 11.28 -12.14
N LYS A 179 1.07 12.45 -11.57
CA LYS A 179 0.14 13.43 -12.15
C LYS A 179 0.77 14.33 -13.21
N ASP A 180 2.07 14.56 -13.13
CA ASP A 180 2.83 15.18 -14.22
C ASP A 180 3.15 14.13 -15.29
N LYS A 181 2.25 13.97 -16.22
CA LYS A 181 2.32 12.93 -17.24
C LYS A 181 3.60 13.00 -18.09
N GLU A 182 4.03 14.19 -18.47
CA GLU A 182 5.22 14.38 -19.31
C GLU A 182 6.49 14.00 -18.54
N LYS A 183 6.64 14.51 -17.30
CA LYS A 183 7.76 14.16 -16.42
C LYS A 183 7.76 12.66 -16.10
N PHE A 184 6.59 12.12 -15.75
CA PHE A 184 6.43 10.71 -15.42
C PHE A 184 6.84 9.79 -16.58
N GLU A 185 6.29 10.01 -17.77
CA GLU A 185 6.62 9.22 -18.97
C GLU A 185 8.11 9.28 -19.29
N LYS A 186 8.73 10.47 -19.20
CA LYS A 186 10.16 10.65 -19.44
C LYS A 186 11.03 9.86 -18.47
N VAL A 187 10.72 9.91 -17.18
CA VAL A 187 11.49 9.21 -16.13
C VAL A 187 11.25 7.71 -16.19
N MET A 188 10.01 7.30 -16.41
CA MET A 188 9.62 5.88 -16.38
C MET A 188 9.81 5.16 -17.73
N ALA A 189 10.14 5.86 -18.84
CA ALA A 189 10.30 5.25 -20.15
C ALA A 189 11.27 4.03 -20.15
N PRO A 190 12.45 4.07 -19.51
CA PRO A 190 13.35 2.91 -19.47
C PRO A 190 12.73 1.71 -18.74
N ILE A 191 11.99 1.99 -17.68
CA ILE A 191 11.33 0.95 -16.87
C ILE A 191 10.13 0.36 -17.61
N MET A 192 9.33 1.21 -18.26
CA MET A 192 8.20 0.78 -19.09
C MET A 192 8.67 -0.13 -20.24
N GLU A 193 9.84 0.15 -20.84
CA GLU A 193 10.40 -0.69 -21.89
C GLU A 193 10.76 -2.10 -21.39
N VAL A 194 11.34 -2.21 -20.18
CA VAL A 194 11.65 -3.49 -19.54
C VAL A 194 10.40 -4.33 -19.28
N TYR A 195 9.27 -3.69 -18.98
CA TYR A 195 8.01 -4.36 -18.67
C TYR A 195 7.10 -4.59 -19.87
N LYS A 196 7.44 -4.04 -21.05
CA LYS A 196 6.72 -4.38 -22.27
C LYS A 196 6.78 -5.89 -22.52
N PRO A 197 5.67 -6.52 -22.92
CA PRO A 197 5.71 -7.90 -23.36
C PRO A 197 6.75 -8.03 -24.46
N LYS A 198 7.74 -8.88 -24.27
CA LYS A 198 8.66 -9.21 -25.37
C LYS A 198 7.79 -9.71 -26.51
N GLN A 199 7.86 -9.05 -27.66
CA GLN A 199 7.27 -9.59 -28.87
C GLN A 199 7.99 -10.93 -29.12
N THR A 200 7.32 -12.03 -28.81
CA THR A 200 7.74 -13.34 -29.26
C THR A 200 7.64 -13.28 -30.79
N MET A 201 8.78 -13.20 -31.49
CA MET A 201 8.79 -13.46 -32.91
C MET A 201 8.42 -14.94 -33.07
N THR A 202 7.14 -15.20 -33.28
CA THR A 202 6.66 -16.49 -33.72
C THR A 202 7.00 -16.59 -35.21
N TYR A 203 8.20 -17.05 -35.51
CA TYR A 203 8.46 -17.58 -36.83
C TYR A 203 7.70 -18.91 -36.94
N SER A 204 6.71 -18.96 -37.81
CA SER A 204 6.16 -20.26 -38.20
C SER A 204 7.23 -21.03 -38.94
N LEU A 205 7.27 -22.35 -38.77
CA LEU A 205 8.14 -23.22 -39.58
C LEU A 205 8.01 -22.92 -41.10
N GLY A 206 6.80 -22.51 -41.55
CA GLY A 206 6.54 -22.06 -42.91
C GLY A 206 7.30 -20.79 -43.34
N ASP A 207 7.56 -19.87 -42.41
CA ASP A 207 8.31 -18.65 -42.72
C ASP A 207 9.80 -18.90 -42.80
N ILE A 208 10.31 -19.91 -42.10
CA ILE A 208 11.70 -20.36 -42.19
C ILE A 208 11.94 -21.06 -43.55
N PHE A 209 10.99 -21.85 -44.03
CA PHE A 209 11.13 -22.57 -45.30
C PHE A 209 10.92 -21.68 -46.54
N LYS A 210 10.23 -20.54 -46.44
CA LYS A 210 10.07 -19.59 -47.55
C LYS A 210 11.38 -18.91 -47.99
N ASN A 211 12.38 -18.90 -47.14
CA ASN A 211 13.67 -18.25 -47.40
C ASN A 211 14.79 -19.24 -47.78
N ILE A 212 14.49 -20.52 -47.92
CA ILE A 212 15.45 -21.52 -48.38
C ILE A 212 15.18 -21.71 -49.88
N ASN A 213 15.93 -21.01 -50.74
CA ASN A 213 16.03 -21.36 -52.14
C ASN A 213 16.85 -22.63 -52.24
N ILE A 214 16.21 -23.73 -52.59
CA ILE A 214 16.90 -24.95 -53.01
C ILE A 214 17.19 -24.70 -54.50
N GLU A 215 18.43 -24.30 -54.80
CA GLU A 215 18.94 -24.36 -56.17
C GLU A 215 19.15 -25.85 -56.53
N GLU A 216 18.45 -26.30 -57.56
CA GLU A 216 18.71 -27.61 -58.25
C GLU A 216 19.97 -27.57 -59.10
#